data_a70bafff0a4889021c1d9c512daf9c46
#
_entry.id   a70bafff0a4889021c1d9c512daf9c46
#
_cell.length_a   1.000
_cell.length_b   1.000
_cell.length_c   1.000
_cell.angle_alpha   90.00
_cell.angle_beta   90.00
_cell.angle_gamma   90.00
#
_symmetry.space_group_name_H-M   'P 1'
#
loop_
_entity.id
_entity.type
_entity.pdbx_description
1 polymer ?
#
loop_
_entity_poly.entity_id
_entity_poly.type
_entity_poly.pdbx_seq_one_letter_code
_entity_poly.pdbx_strand_id
1 'polypeptide(L)'
;MYTVINGSAKSVLVAGASGYVGKAVVAELVEQGFEVYAVVRKNIKLEGTNVSNLNIIEIDTGADADWTQKLPKVVVIICCLASRSGRANDANYVDYGLNSVLLSFACKTKAQHFILLSAICTQKPLLAFQYAKLKFQKELISSGIRYSIVLPTAFFKSLSGQIARVK
;
A
#
# COMPACT_ATOMS: atom_id res chain seq x y z
N MET A 1 -20.28 -14.70 7.00
CA MET A 1 -21.33 -13.65 6.96
C MET A 1 -20.60 -12.31 6.76
N TYR A 2 -20.58 -11.81 5.54
CA TYR A 2 -19.92 -10.54 5.23
C TYR A 2 -20.86 -9.41 5.64
N THR A 3 -20.42 -8.58 6.58
CA THR A 3 -21.18 -7.39 6.99
C THR A 3 -21.13 -6.39 5.83
N VAL A 4 -22.22 -6.26 5.10
CA VAL A 4 -22.42 -5.19 4.12
C VAL A 4 -22.44 -3.88 4.88
N ILE A 5 -21.42 -3.05 4.70
CA ILE A 5 -21.38 -1.70 5.26
C ILE A 5 -22.36 -0.85 4.43
N ASN A 6 -23.48 -0.50 5.03
CA ASN A 6 -24.57 0.25 4.39
C ASN A 6 -24.15 1.68 4.00
N GLY A 7 -24.38 2.03 2.73
CA GLY A 7 -25.03 3.32 2.36
C GLY A 7 -24.18 4.57 2.15
N SER A 8 -22.84 4.55 2.21
CA SER A 8 -22.03 5.64 1.63
C SER A 8 -20.96 5.05 0.72
N ALA A 9 -20.68 5.70 -0.39
CA ALA A 9 -19.67 5.26 -1.35
C ALA A 9 -18.39 4.87 -0.60
N LYS A 10 -18.04 3.58 -0.67
CA LYS A 10 -16.93 3.01 0.12
C LYS A 10 -15.63 3.49 -0.51
N SER A 11 -15.13 4.64 -0.06
CA SER A 11 -13.91 5.23 -0.57
C SER A 11 -12.69 4.50 -0.03
N VAL A 12 -11.82 4.05 -0.93
CA VAL A 12 -10.61 3.29 -0.62
C VAL A 12 -9.41 3.95 -1.27
N LEU A 13 -8.39 4.24 -0.49
CA LEU A 13 -7.10 4.70 -0.99
C LEU A 13 -6.15 3.50 -1.10
N VAL A 14 -5.51 3.34 -2.26
CA VAL A 14 -4.50 2.32 -2.50
C VAL A 14 -3.15 2.98 -2.73
N ALA A 15 -2.26 2.89 -1.76
CA ALA A 15 -0.88 3.34 -1.89
C ALA A 15 -0.01 2.23 -2.50
N GLY A 16 0.86 2.60 -3.46
CA GLY A 16 1.61 1.63 -4.24
C GLY A 16 0.77 0.96 -5.35
N ALA A 17 -0.26 1.66 -5.83
CA ALA A 17 -1.22 1.19 -6.83
C ALA A 17 -0.59 0.72 -8.15
N SER A 18 0.58 1.25 -8.53
CA SER A 18 1.32 0.84 -9.74
C SER A 18 2.17 -0.43 -9.55
N GLY A 19 2.27 -0.96 -8.33
CA GLY A 19 2.98 -2.20 -8.02
C GLY A 19 2.23 -3.44 -8.50
N TYR A 20 2.92 -4.61 -8.48
CA TYR A 20 2.34 -5.88 -8.92
C TYR A 20 1.03 -6.23 -8.20
N VAL A 21 1.03 -6.19 -6.86
CA VAL A 21 -0.16 -6.46 -6.06
C VAL A 21 -1.12 -5.26 -6.09
N GLY A 22 -0.59 -4.02 -6.03
CA GLY A 22 -1.42 -2.82 -6.02
C GLY A 22 -2.31 -2.69 -7.24
N LYS A 23 -1.82 -3.05 -8.44
CA LYS A 23 -2.63 -3.08 -9.67
C LYS A 23 -3.81 -4.05 -9.57
N ALA A 24 -3.58 -5.26 -9.05
CA ALA A 24 -4.63 -6.24 -8.87
C ALA A 24 -5.66 -5.79 -7.83
N VAL A 25 -5.21 -5.19 -6.73
CA VAL A 25 -6.09 -4.61 -5.69
C VAL A 25 -6.96 -3.49 -6.27
N VAL A 26 -6.38 -2.58 -7.07
CA VAL A 26 -7.15 -1.50 -7.72
C VAL A 26 -8.19 -2.08 -8.67
N ALA A 27 -7.82 -3.03 -9.52
CA ALA A 27 -8.74 -3.65 -10.48
C ALA A 27 -9.93 -4.31 -9.77
N GLU A 28 -9.67 -5.11 -8.76
CA GLU A 28 -10.72 -5.79 -7.97
C GLU A 28 -11.65 -4.80 -7.26
N LEU A 29 -11.10 -3.77 -6.62
CA LEU A 29 -11.92 -2.77 -5.93
C LEU A 29 -12.82 -1.98 -6.89
N VAL A 30 -12.30 -1.64 -8.06
CA VAL A 30 -13.07 -0.97 -9.11
C VAL A 30 -14.21 -1.86 -9.61
N GLU A 31 -13.94 -3.13 -9.86
CA GLU A 31 -14.94 -4.13 -10.29
C GLU A 31 -16.03 -4.33 -9.23
N GLN A 32 -15.66 -4.31 -7.95
CA GLN A 32 -16.59 -4.40 -6.82
C GLN A 32 -17.36 -3.09 -6.54
N GLY A 33 -17.15 -2.04 -7.35
CA GLY A 33 -17.90 -0.79 -7.27
C GLY A 33 -17.47 0.15 -6.13
N PHE A 34 -16.24 -0.01 -5.59
CA PHE A 34 -15.67 0.95 -4.65
C PHE A 34 -15.26 2.22 -5.37
N GLU A 35 -15.29 3.35 -4.66
CA GLU A 35 -14.63 4.58 -5.09
C GLU A 35 -13.14 4.48 -4.73
N VAL A 36 -12.29 4.33 -5.75
CA VAL A 36 -10.87 4.03 -5.58
C VAL A 36 -10.00 5.26 -5.85
N TYR A 37 -9.12 5.55 -4.92
CA TYR A 37 -8.07 6.56 -5.04
C TYR A 37 -6.71 5.86 -5.15
N ALA A 38 -6.21 5.72 -6.36
CA ALA A 38 -4.97 5.02 -6.68
C ALA A 38 -3.78 5.98 -6.62
N VAL A 39 -2.95 5.84 -5.58
CA VAL A 39 -1.77 6.69 -5.38
C VAL A 39 -0.59 6.09 -6.15
N VAL A 40 -0.07 6.86 -7.10
CA VAL A 40 1.06 6.50 -7.95
C VAL A 40 2.16 7.55 -7.88
N ARG A 41 3.39 7.16 -8.16
CA ARG A 41 4.49 8.11 -8.31
C ARG A 41 4.34 8.86 -9.64
N LYS A 42 4.75 10.12 -9.66
CA LYS A 42 4.82 10.96 -10.86
C LYS A 42 5.44 10.18 -12.05
N ASN A 43 4.88 10.39 -13.24
CA ASN A 43 5.29 9.74 -14.49
C ASN A 43 5.04 8.22 -14.58
N ILE A 44 4.22 7.64 -13.72
CA ILE A 44 3.82 6.24 -13.83
C ILE A 44 2.35 6.18 -14.26
N LYS A 45 2.10 5.63 -15.45
CA LYS A 45 0.74 5.41 -15.95
C LYS A 45 0.17 4.10 -15.41
N LEU A 46 -1.08 4.14 -14.97
CA LEU A 46 -1.92 2.96 -14.79
C LEU A 46 -2.69 2.73 -16.08
N GLU A 47 -2.72 1.51 -16.58
CA GLU A 47 -3.54 1.12 -17.73
C GLU A 47 -4.99 0.85 -17.30
N GLY A 48 -5.95 1.04 -18.19
CA GLY A 48 -7.36 0.73 -17.92
C GLY A 48 -8.09 1.77 -17.06
N THR A 49 -7.72 3.05 -17.14
CA THR A 49 -8.12 4.10 -16.20
C THR A 49 -9.43 4.84 -16.52
N ASN A 50 -10.12 4.53 -17.62
CA ASN A 50 -11.35 5.21 -18.03
C ASN A 50 -12.59 4.60 -17.35
N VAL A 51 -12.59 4.57 -16.03
CA VAL A 51 -13.75 4.15 -15.23
C VAL A 51 -14.10 5.23 -14.22
N SER A 52 -15.38 5.48 -14.04
CA SER A 52 -15.91 6.63 -13.28
C SER A 52 -15.58 6.59 -11.78
N ASN A 53 -15.32 5.41 -11.24
CA ASN A 53 -15.03 5.18 -9.82
C ASN A 53 -13.53 5.00 -9.51
N LEU A 54 -12.62 5.34 -10.46
CA LEU A 54 -11.17 5.33 -10.26
C LEU A 54 -10.58 6.72 -10.40
N ASN A 55 -9.97 7.20 -9.33
CA ASN A 55 -9.27 8.47 -9.24
C ASN A 55 -7.77 8.23 -9.09
N ILE A 56 -6.95 8.72 -10.03
CA ILE A 56 -5.50 8.59 -9.96
C ILE A 56 -4.90 9.82 -9.30
N ILE A 57 -4.08 9.61 -8.27
CA ILE A 57 -3.38 10.66 -7.56
C ILE A 57 -1.88 10.50 -7.78
N GLU A 58 -1.31 11.39 -8.56
CA GLU A 58 0.14 11.45 -8.76
C GLU A 58 0.80 12.20 -7.61
N ILE A 59 1.78 11.54 -6.98
CA ILE A 59 2.56 12.12 -5.89
C ILE A 59 4.04 12.19 -6.25
N ASP A 60 4.69 13.20 -5.69
CA ASP A 60 6.14 13.27 -5.63
C ASP A 60 6.56 13.03 -4.17
N THR A 61 7.31 11.95 -3.93
CA THR A 61 7.81 11.59 -2.61
C THR A 61 9.18 12.18 -2.33
N GLY A 62 9.62 13.17 -3.10
CA GLY A 62 10.87 13.90 -2.86
C GLY A 62 10.87 14.59 -1.49
N ALA A 63 12.06 14.94 -1.01
CA ALA A 63 12.31 15.31 0.38
C ALA A 63 11.46 16.48 0.93
N ASP A 64 10.87 17.30 0.09
CA ASP A 64 10.23 18.56 0.50
C ASP A 64 8.70 18.58 0.32
N ALA A 65 8.12 17.52 -0.16
CA ALA A 65 6.69 17.51 -0.48
C ALA A 65 5.89 16.71 0.55
N ASP A 66 5.04 17.40 1.31
CA ASP A 66 3.95 16.74 2.03
C ASP A 66 2.91 16.24 1.01
N TRP A 67 3.24 15.11 0.39
CA TRP A 67 2.42 14.48 -0.63
C TRP A 67 1.03 14.08 -0.11
N THR A 68 0.86 14.01 1.22
CA THR A 68 -0.43 13.67 1.82
C THR A 68 -1.48 14.78 1.66
N GLN A 69 -1.06 16.02 1.40
CA GLN A 69 -2.01 17.13 1.14
C GLN A 69 -2.87 16.91 -0.10
N LYS A 70 -2.42 16.10 -1.04
CA LYS A 70 -3.19 15.73 -2.24
C LYS A 70 -4.20 14.61 -2.00
N LEU A 71 -4.12 13.94 -0.85
CA LEU A 71 -4.94 12.77 -0.58
C LEU A 71 -6.32 13.17 -0.06
N PRO A 72 -7.41 12.59 -0.59
CA PRO A 72 -8.74 12.77 -0.05
C PRO A 72 -8.90 12.00 1.26
N LYS A 73 -9.85 12.43 2.07
CA LYS A 73 -10.32 11.62 3.20
C LYS A 73 -11.03 10.39 2.67
N VAL A 74 -10.64 9.23 3.18
CA VAL A 74 -11.20 7.94 2.78
C VAL A 74 -11.56 7.08 3.99
N VAL A 75 -12.42 6.08 3.77
CA VAL A 75 -12.83 5.15 4.82
C VAL A 75 -11.75 4.10 5.08
N VAL A 76 -11.12 3.59 4.02
CA VAL A 76 -10.13 2.51 4.10
C VAL A 76 -8.86 2.91 3.37
N ILE A 77 -7.71 2.59 3.94
CA ILE A 77 -6.40 2.72 3.29
C ILE A 77 -5.79 1.34 3.12
N ILE A 78 -5.42 0.99 1.90
CA ILE A 78 -4.68 -0.23 1.57
C ILE A 78 -3.27 0.16 1.14
N CYS A 79 -2.28 -0.27 1.92
CA CYS A 79 -0.89 0.05 1.67
C CYS A 79 -0.15 -1.15 1.06
N CYS A 80 0.20 -1.02 -0.22
CA CYS A 80 0.99 -1.97 -1.01
C CYS A 80 2.40 -1.43 -1.32
N LEU A 81 2.89 -0.46 -0.52
CA LEU A 81 4.23 0.10 -0.70
C LEU A 81 5.29 -0.95 -0.36
N ALA A 82 6.30 -1.06 -1.21
CA ALA A 82 7.46 -1.90 -0.99
C ALA A 82 8.69 -1.34 -1.71
N SER A 83 9.85 -1.43 -1.06
CA SER A 83 11.14 -1.12 -1.66
C SER A 83 11.48 -2.09 -2.80
N ARG A 84 12.28 -1.64 -3.76
CA ARG A 84 12.66 -2.43 -4.94
C ARG A 84 14.09 -2.91 -4.92
N SER A 85 14.99 -2.16 -4.32
CA SER A 85 16.43 -2.41 -4.41
C SER A 85 16.95 -3.42 -3.38
N GLY A 86 16.20 -3.69 -2.33
CA GLY A 86 16.64 -4.48 -1.18
C GLY A 86 17.71 -3.79 -0.30
N ARG A 87 18.16 -2.57 -0.67
CA ARG A 87 19.14 -1.80 0.11
C ARG A 87 18.48 -1.22 1.37
N ALA A 88 19.25 -1.12 2.45
CA ALA A 88 18.75 -0.64 3.75
C ALA A 88 18.12 0.76 3.68
N ASN A 89 18.73 1.69 2.94
CA ASN A 89 18.20 3.05 2.78
C ASN A 89 16.85 3.07 2.06
N ASP A 90 16.71 2.30 0.98
CA ASP A 90 15.44 2.18 0.24
C ASP A 90 14.35 1.53 1.11
N ALA A 91 14.70 0.46 1.84
CA ALA A 91 13.80 -0.19 2.78
C ALA A 91 13.34 0.76 3.89
N ASN A 92 14.26 1.48 4.53
CA ASN A 92 13.92 2.44 5.57
C ASN A 92 13.06 3.60 5.03
N TYR A 93 13.34 4.07 3.83
CA TYR A 93 12.55 5.13 3.22
C TYR A 93 11.15 4.67 2.82
N VAL A 94 11.03 3.55 2.07
CA VAL A 94 9.76 3.09 1.51
C VAL A 94 8.99 2.24 2.50
N ASP A 95 9.61 1.13 3.02
CA ASP A 95 8.88 0.15 3.85
C ASP A 95 8.60 0.65 5.27
N TYR A 96 9.30 1.70 5.72
CA TYR A 96 9.03 2.37 6.99
C TYR A 96 8.55 3.81 6.78
N GLY A 97 9.38 4.71 6.25
CA GLY A 97 9.13 6.14 6.23
C GLY A 97 7.84 6.54 5.53
N LEU A 98 7.64 6.15 4.26
CA LEU A 98 6.42 6.48 3.52
C LEU A 98 5.18 5.83 4.16
N ASN A 99 5.33 4.64 4.72
CA ASN A 99 4.24 3.98 5.45
C ASN A 99 3.85 4.73 6.73
N SER A 100 4.83 5.26 7.51
CA SER A 100 4.57 6.06 8.71
C SER A 100 3.88 7.38 8.38
N VAL A 101 4.28 8.04 7.29
CA VAL A 101 3.60 9.25 6.80
C VAL A 101 2.14 8.94 6.44
N LEU A 102 1.89 7.84 5.74
CA LEU A 102 0.53 7.41 5.38
C LEU A 102 -0.31 7.04 6.60
N LEU A 103 0.28 6.41 7.61
CA LEU A 103 -0.38 6.10 8.87
C LEU A 103 -0.76 7.37 9.63
N SER A 104 0.14 8.35 9.71
CA SER A 104 -0.14 9.65 10.31
C SER A 104 -1.31 10.35 9.63
N PHE A 105 -1.35 10.32 8.28
CA PHE A 105 -2.49 10.81 7.50
C PHE A 105 -3.79 10.04 7.85
N ALA A 106 -3.74 8.71 7.92
CA ALA A 106 -4.88 7.87 8.27
C ALA A 106 -5.46 8.24 9.64
N CYS A 107 -4.61 8.39 10.65
CA CYS A 107 -5.00 8.78 12.00
C CYS A 107 -5.60 10.21 12.03
N LYS A 108 -4.93 11.18 11.36
CA LYS A 108 -5.39 12.58 11.27
C LYS A 108 -6.76 12.70 10.59
N THR A 109 -7.00 11.92 9.55
CA THR A 109 -8.27 11.95 8.78
C THR A 109 -9.34 11.03 9.36
N LYS A 110 -9.02 10.28 10.43
CA LYS A 110 -9.89 9.30 11.08
C LYS A 110 -10.37 8.20 10.10
N ALA A 111 -9.45 7.70 9.26
CA ALA A 111 -9.73 6.52 8.46
C ALA A 111 -10.12 5.36 9.38
N GLN A 112 -11.10 4.56 8.96
CA GLN A 112 -11.66 3.51 9.81
C GLN A 112 -10.83 2.22 9.81
N HIS A 113 -10.04 1.99 8.75
CA HIS A 113 -9.25 0.76 8.62
C HIS A 113 -7.98 1.00 7.80
N PHE A 114 -6.86 0.50 8.29
CA PHE A 114 -5.58 0.47 7.59
C PHE A 114 -5.20 -0.98 7.27
N ILE A 115 -5.08 -1.32 5.99
CA ILE A 115 -4.69 -2.66 5.54
C ILE A 115 -3.26 -2.58 5.01
N LEU A 116 -2.34 -3.33 5.63
CA LEU A 116 -0.93 -3.36 5.26
C LEU A 116 -0.58 -4.65 4.52
N LEU A 117 -0.04 -4.54 3.32
CA LEU A 117 0.69 -5.62 2.67
C LEU A 117 2.12 -5.65 3.19
N SER A 118 2.39 -6.54 4.11
CA SER A 118 3.71 -6.75 4.68
C SER A 118 4.46 -7.90 3.96
N ALA A 119 5.17 -8.75 4.68
CA ALA A 119 5.86 -9.90 4.14
C ALA A 119 5.95 -11.03 5.17
N ILE A 120 6.10 -12.26 4.70
CA ILE A 120 6.41 -13.40 5.56
C ILE A 120 7.76 -13.21 6.26
N CYS A 121 7.95 -13.86 7.40
CA CYS A 121 9.17 -13.86 8.20
C CYS A 121 9.56 -12.50 8.81
N THR A 122 8.66 -11.53 8.84
CA THR A 122 8.92 -10.26 9.54
C THR A 122 9.07 -10.41 11.06
N GLN A 123 8.54 -11.49 11.66
CA GLN A 123 8.71 -11.80 13.07
C GLN A 123 10.14 -12.27 13.44
N LYS A 124 10.92 -12.77 12.45
CA LYS A 124 12.35 -13.12 12.55
C LYS A 124 13.10 -12.53 11.36
N PRO A 125 13.28 -11.20 11.32
CA PRO A 125 13.80 -10.52 10.13
C PRO A 125 15.28 -10.85 9.93
N LEU A 126 15.65 -11.10 8.67
CA LEU A 126 17.02 -11.32 8.23
C LEU A 126 17.45 -10.25 7.19
N LEU A 127 16.48 -9.67 6.49
CA LEU A 127 16.71 -8.73 5.40
C LEU A 127 16.28 -7.31 5.79
N ALA A 128 16.92 -6.30 5.23
CA ALA A 128 16.68 -4.90 5.56
C ALA A 128 15.19 -4.51 5.46
N PHE A 129 14.50 -4.93 4.39
CA PHE A 129 13.08 -4.64 4.23
C PHE A 129 12.20 -5.31 5.30
N GLN A 130 12.58 -6.49 5.79
CA GLN A 130 11.83 -7.17 6.86
C GLN A 130 11.95 -6.41 8.19
N TYR A 131 13.15 -5.88 8.51
CA TYR A 131 13.34 -5.02 9.68
C TYR A 131 12.50 -3.74 9.57
N ALA A 132 12.51 -3.07 8.40
CA ALA A 132 11.72 -1.87 8.17
C ALA A 132 10.22 -2.14 8.27
N LYS A 133 9.73 -3.24 7.68
CA LYS A 133 8.33 -3.66 7.78
C LYS A 133 7.94 -4.04 9.22
N LEU A 134 8.77 -4.77 9.96
CA LEU A 134 8.52 -5.08 11.36
C LEU A 134 8.42 -3.81 12.21
N LYS A 135 9.31 -2.85 11.98
CA LYS A 135 9.27 -1.54 12.65
C LYS A 135 7.95 -0.83 12.40
N PHE A 136 7.50 -0.79 11.15
CA PHE A 136 6.22 -0.18 10.79
C PHE A 136 5.01 -0.96 11.35
N GLN A 137 5.04 -2.29 11.34
CA GLN A 137 3.97 -3.10 11.96
C GLN A 137 3.78 -2.75 13.43
N LYS A 138 4.87 -2.58 14.20
CA LYS A 138 4.81 -2.17 15.61
C LYS A 138 4.16 -0.80 15.76
N GLU A 139 4.51 0.16 14.90
CA GLU A 139 3.92 1.50 14.89
C GLU A 139 2.42 1.44 14.57
N LEU A 140 2.04 0.68 13.53
CA LEU A 140 0.63 0.48 13.14
C LEU A 140 -0.19 -0.14 14.28
N ILE A 141 0.33 -1.17 14.93
CA ILE A 141 -0.34 -1.82 16.07
C ILE A 141 -0.55 -0.85 17.23
N SER A 142 0.44 0.02 17.49
CA SER A 142 0.40 0.99 18.60
C SER A 142 -0.44 2.24 18.27
N SER A 143 -0.84 2.45 17.02
CA SER A 143 -1.51 3.69 16.57
C SER A 143 -2.96 3.82 17.04
N GLY A 144 -3.58 2.73 17.47
CA GLY A 144 -5.00 2.68 17.84
C GLY A 144 -5.99 2.65 16.67
N ILE A 145 -5.53 2.78 15.41
CA ILE A 145 -6.39 2.59 14.24
C ILE A 145 -6.73 1.10 14.07
N ARG A 146 -7.92 0.79 13.60
CA ARG A 146 -8.25 -0.58 13.20
C ARG A 146 -7.36 -1.00 12.03
N TYR A 147 -6.73 -2.17 12.11
CA TYR A 147 -5.79 -2.62 11.09
C TYR A 147 -5.97 -4.08 10.69
N SER A 148 -5.44 -4.42 9.51
CA SER A 148 -5.17 -5.78 9.06
C SER A 148 -3.76 -5.83 8.46
N ILE A 149 -3.00 -6.86 8.80
CA ILE A 149 -1.66 -7.09 8.28
C ILE A 149 -1.65 -8.39 7.48
N VAL A 150 -1.40 -8.29 6.18
CA VAL A 150 -1.29 -9.43 5.27
C VAL A 150 0.18 -9.79 5.13
N LEU A 151 0.54 -11.03 5.40
CA LEU A 151 1.92 -11.55 5.36
C LEU A 151 2.06 -12.54 4.18
N PRO A 152 2.19 -12.04 2.94
CA PRO A 152 2.31 -12.92 1.79
C PRO A 152 3.66 -13.64 1.77
N THR A 153 3.67 -14.82 1.16
CA THR A 153 4.90 -15.53 0.76
C THR A 153 5.50 -14.90 -0.50
N ALA A 154 6.50 -15.54 -1.10
CA ALA A 154 7.05 -15.09 -2.39
C ALA A 154 5.97 -15.12 -3.49
N PHE A 155 5.90 -14.06 -4.27
CA PHE A 155 4.99 -13.99 -5.41
C PHE A 155 5.50 -14.84 -6.58
N PHE A 156 4.59 -15.45 -7.35
CA PHE A 156 4.95 -16.20 -8.56
C PHE A 156 5.81 -15.37 -9.54
N LYS A 157 5.55 -14.08 -9.67
CA LYS A 157 6.38 -13.18 -10.47
C LYS A 157 7.84 -13.14 -9.99
N SER A 158 8.11 -13.24 -8.70
CA SER A 158 9.46 -13.28 -8.16
C SER A 158 10.16 -14.62 -8.45
N LEU A 159 9.40 -15.69 -8.56
CA LEU A 159 9.90 -17.02 -8.89
C LEU A 159 10.18 -17.18 -10.38
N SER A 160 9.37 -16.58 -11.25
CA SER A 160 9.55 -16.69 -12.72
C SER A 160 10.89 -16.16 -13.20
N GLY A 161 11.44 -15.13 -12.56
CA GLY A 161 12.79 -14.61 -12.82
C GLY A 161 13.92 -15.55 -12.38
N GLN A 162 13.64 -16.59 -11.60
CA GLN A 162 14.61 -17.59 -11.14
C GLN A 162 14.70 -18.79 -12.08
N ILE A 163 13.68 -19.05 -12.91
CA ILE A 163 13.62 -20.21 -13.82
C ILE A 163 14.81 -20.22 -14.82
N ALA A 164 15.23 -19.04 -15.27
CA ALA A 164 16.38 -18.92 -16.18
C ALA A 164 17.73 -19.25 -15.51
N ARG A 165 17.80 -19.32 -14.16
CA ARG A 165 19.03 -19.61 -13.40
C ARG A 165 19.18 -21.09 -13.04
N VAL A 166 18.17 -21.90 -13.33
CA VAL A 166 18.11 -23.34 -12.98
C VAL A 166 18.41 -24.23 -14.20
N LYS A 167 18.77 -23.62 -15.34
CA LYS A 167 19.21 -24.32 -16.54
C LYS A 167 20.74 -24.45 -16.60
#